data_b50cf3adf70bb6375645afc7df434b29
#
_entry.id   b50cf3adf70bb6375645afc7df434b29
#
_cell.length_a   1.000
_cell.length_b   1.000
_cell.length_c   1.000
_cell.angle_alpha   90.00
_cell.angle_beta   90.00
_cell.angle_gamma   90.00
#
_symmetry.space_group_name_H-M   'P 1'
#
loop_
_entity.id
_entity.type
_entity.pdbx_description
1 polymer ?
#
loop_
_entity_poly.entity_id
_entity_poly.type
_entity_poly.pdbx_seq_one_letter_code
_entity_poly.pdbx_strand_id
1 'polypeptide(L)'
;MKKRILAICGGIGGAKLAFGLSKVLPPEELVFLVNTGDDFTYLNLNISPDLDTVMYTLAEINDPKKGWGIKNETWENLKVLKKYGIDTWFQLGDKDLATHIRRTQLLSEGKKLSEVTKLLCTSLSVNHLIIPMSESPVSTVVTTDKGKLAFQEYFVKFQCKPKVKKISYIGSNKAEIPKVLKNLIDEGNFSGVIICPS
;
A
#
# COMPACT_ATOMS: atom_id res chain seq x y z
N MET A 1 10.91 -27.97 -4.20
CA MET A 1 10.59 -26.60 -4.62
C MET A 1 11.69 -25.66 -4.08
N LYS A 2 12.09 -24.65 -4.83
CA LYS A 2 13.02 -23.62 -4.29
C LYS A 2 12.31 -22.86 -3.18
N LYS A 3 12.99 -22.68 -2.05
CA LYS A 3 12.46 -21.87 -0.93
C LYS A 3 12.57 -20.38 -1.28
N ARG A 4 11.58 -19.62 -0.84
CA ARG A 4 11.48 -18.17 -1.09
C ARG A 4 11.96 -17.34 0.09
N ILE A 5 12.33 -16.11 -0.18
CA ILE A 5 12.48 -15.05 0.83
C ILE A 5 11.15 -14.31 0.94
N LEU A 6 10.66 -14.11 2.16
CA LEU A 6 9.53 -13.23 2.45
C LEU A 6 10.06 -11.85 2.86
N ALA A 7 9.82 -10.83 2.07
CA ALA A 7 10.16 -9.45 2.40
C ALA A 7 8.91 -8.71 2.90
N ILE A 8 8.92 -8.29 4.17
CA ILE A 8 7.85 -7.51 4.78
C ILE A 8 8.15 -6.04 4.52
N CYS A 9 7.28 -5.38 3.79
CA CYS A 9 7.49 -4.03 3.26
C CYS A 9 6.37 -3.05 3.67
N GLY A 10 6.72 -1.78 3.70
CA GLY A 10 5.81 -0.64 3.82
C GLY A 10 6.57 0.65 3.53
N GLY A 11 5.85 1.69 3.11
CA GLY A 11 6.42 2.99 2.87
C GLY A 11 7.52 3.06 1.80
N ILE A 12 8.16 4.22 1.73
CA ILE A 12 9.20 4.52 0.73
C ILE A 12 10.46 3.69 0.96
N GLY A 13 10.85 3.51 2.22
CA GLY A 13 12.05 2.74 2.58
C GLY A 13 11.92 1.27 2.16
N GLY A 14 10.77 0.66 2.47
CA GLY A 14 10.44 -0.70 2.09
C GLY A 14 10.40 -0.90 0.58
N ALA A 15 9.80 0.03 -0.16
CA ALA A 15 9.76 -0.02 -1.61
C ALA A 15 11.15 0.05 -2.26
N LYS A 16 12.06 0.88 -1.72
CA LYS A 16 13.45 0.95 -2.20
C LYS A 16 14.21 -0.35 -1.99
N LEU A 17 14.06 -0.97 -0.81
CA LEU A 17 14.70 -2.27 -0.57
C LEU A 17 14.05 -3.37 -1.42
N ALA A 18 12.72 -3.36 -1.55
CA ALA A 18 11.99 -4.28 -2.43
C ALA A 18 12.52 -4.21 -3.87
N PHE A 19 12.74 -3.01 -4.39
CA PHE A 19 13.33 -2.81 -5.70
C PHE A 19 14.73 -3.40 -5.81
N GLY A 20 15.62 -3.13 -4.83
CA GLY A 20 16.95 -3.73 -4.79
C GLY A 20 16.92 -5.25 -4.77
N LEU A 21 16.06 -5.84 -3.93
CA LEU A 21 15.87 -7.29 -3.86
C LEU A 21 15.35 -7.88 -5.17
N SER A 22 14.44 -7.20 -5.86
CA SER A 22 13.89 -7.66 -7.14
C SER A 22 14.92 -7.67 -8.28
N LYS A 23 16.03 -6.95 -8.14
CA LYS A 23 17.15 -6.96 -9.14
C LYS A 23 18.12 -8.13 -8.93
N VAL A 24 18.11 -8.75 -7.75
CA VAL A 24 19.04 -9.84 -7.40
C VAL A 24 18.35 -11.19 -7.18
N LEU A 25 17.04 -11.20 -6.89
CA LEU A 25 16.25 -12.40 -6.68
C LEU A 25 15.13 -12.48 -7.73
N PRO A 26 14.99 -13.61 -8.43
CA PRO A 26 13.92 -13.76 -9.43
C PRO A 26 12.54 -13.90 -8.77
N PRO A 27 11.44 -13.69 -9.52
CA PRO A 27 10.07 -13.72 -8.98
C PRO A 27 9.68 -14.99 -8.22
N GLU A 28 10.22 -16.14 -8.60
CA GLU A 28 9.96 -17.42 -7.95
C GLU A 28 10.66 -17.59 -6.59
N GLU A 29 11.64 -16.75 -6.27
CA GLU A 29 12.43 -16.82 -5.03
C GLU A 29 12.10 -15.69 -4.04
N LEU A 30 11.23 -14.74 -4.40
CA LEU A 30 10.94 -13.56 -3.59
C LEU A 30 9.44 -13.25 -3.56
N VAL A 31 8.93 -13.01 -2.35
CA VAL A 31 7.54 -12.59 -2.10
C VAL A 31 7.56 -11.32 -1.26
N PHE A 32 6.77 -10.34 -1.65
CA PHE A 32 6.59 -9.11 -0.88
C PHE A 32 5.26 -9.17 -0.13
N LEU A 33 5.32 -9.03 1.19
CA LEU A 33 4.18 -8.87 2.08
C LEU A 33 4.11 -7.39 2.47
N VAL A 34 3.07 -6.70 2.02
CA VAL A 34 2.99 -5.24 2.11
C VAL A 34 1.96 -4.80 3.13
N ASN A 35 2.33 -3.81 3.95
CA ASN A 35 1.46 -3.20 4.96
C ASN A 35 0.15 -2.68 4.35
N THR A 36 -0.94 -2.89 5.08
CA THR A 36 -2.28 -2.38 4.77
C THR A 36 -2.88 -1.59 5.94
N GLY A 37 -2.11 -1.41 7.01
CA GLY A 37 -2.57 -0.69 8.20
C GLY A 37 -2.79 0.80 7.99
N ASP A 38 -2.28 1.35 6.90
CA ASP A 38 -2.39 2.75 6.53
C ASP A 38 -3.38 2.99 5.38
N ASP A 39 -4.08 1.91 4.95
CA ASP A 39 -5.15 2.00 3.96
C ASP A 39 -6.31 2.82 4.51
N PHE A 40 -6.92 3.63 3.66
CA PHE A 40 -8.02 4.50 4.05
C PHE A 40 -8.93 4.83 2.86
N THR A 41 -10.07 5.44 3.16
CA THR A 41 -11.00 5.94 2.13
C THR A 41 -10.84 7.45 1.99
N TYR A 42 -10.67 7.91 0.76
CA TYR A 42 -10.66 9.32 0.41
C TYR A 42 -11.46 9.55 -0.86
N LEU A 43 -12.40 10.49 -0.84
CA LEU A 43 -13.35 10.74 -1.94
C LEU A 43 -14.10 9.46 -2.39
N ASN A 44 -14.49 8.62 -1.44
CA ASN A 44 -15.08 7.30 -1.68
C ASN A 44 -14.18 6.30 -2.46
N LEU A 45 -12.90 6.60 -2.63
CA LEU A 45 -11.93 5.71 -3.23
C LEU A 45 -11.12 4.97 -2.17
N ASN A 46 -10.85 3.69 -2.41
CA ASN A 46 -9.95 2.90 -1.58
C ASN A 46 -8.49 3.23 -1.93
N ILE A 47 -7.78 3.80 -0.99
CA ILE A 47 -6.39 4.22 -1.11
C ILE A 47 -5.52 3.25 -0.30
N SER A 48 -4.52 2.66 -0.93
CA SER A 48 -3.57 1.72 -0.31
C SER A 48 -2.13 2.21 -0.55
N PRO A 49 -1.67 3.20 0.23
CA PRO A 49 -0.44 3.95 -0.07
C PRO A 49 0.80 3.07 -0.17
N ASP A 50 0.94 2.09 0.72
CA ASP A 50 2.10 1.22 0.76
C ASP A 50 2.12 0.21 -0.39
N LEU A 51 0.95 -0.40 -0.69
CA LEU A 51 0.80 -1.28 -1.86
C LEU A 51 1.15 -0.55 -3.16
N ASP A 52 0.64 0.69 -3.31
CA ASP A 52 0.88 1.50 -4.50
C ASP A 52 2.35 1.90 -4.63
N THR A 53 2.96 2.33 -3.53
CA THR A 53 4.38 2.71 -3.52
C THR A 53 5.28 1.53 -3.91
N VAL A 54 5.04 0.34 -3.35
CA VAL A 54 5.81 -0.87 -3.72
C VAL A 54 5.54 -1.27 -5.17
N MET A 55 4.28 -1.32 -5.59
CA MET A 55 3.88 -1.69 -6.94
C MET A 55 4.46 -0.75 -7.99
N TYR A 56 4.35 0.58 -7.80
CA TYR A 56 4.88 1.57 -8.73
C TYR A 56 6.41 1.54 -8.78
N THR A 57 7.05 1.28 -7.64
CA THR A 57 8.51 1.17 -7.59
C THR A 57 9.01 -0.06 -8.34
N LEU A 58 8.36 -1.22 -8.18
CA LEU A 58 8.72 -2.44 -8.91
C LEU A 58 8.37 -2.34 -10.40
N ALA A 59 7.35 -1.58 -10.76
CA ALA A 59 7.01 -1.27 -12.15
C ALA A 59 7.89 -0.18 -12.79
N GLU A 60 8.78 0.44 -12.02
CA GLU A 60 9.69 1.54 -12.44
C GLU A 60 8.94 2.77 -12.98
N ILE A 61 7.70 2.99 -12.50
CA ILE A 61 6.88 4.16 -12.86
C ILE A 61 6.74 5.19 -11.72
N ASN A 62 7.28 4.90 -10.54
CA ASN A 62 7.23 5.82 -9.40
C ASN A 62 8.02 7.12 -9.65
N ASP A 63 7.68 8.19 -8.93
CA ASP A 63 8.49 9.41 -8.90
C ASP A 63 9.75 9.18 -8.02
N PRO A 64 10.96 9.14 -8.62
CA PRO A 64 12.17 8.82 -7.86
C PRO A 64 12.59 9.92 -6.88
N LYS A 65 12.12 11.17 -7.09
CA LYS A 65 12.43 12.30 -6.22
C LYS A 65 11.57 12.30 -4.96
N LYS A 66 10.27 12.04 -5.11
CA LYS A 66 9.33 11.97 -4.00
C LYS A 66 9.41 10.63 -3.28
N GLY A 67 9.68 9.55 -4.03
CA GLY A 67 9.63 8.17 -3.54
C GLY A 67 8.23 7.57 -3.48
N TRP A 68 7.19 8.33 -3.85
CA TRP A 68 5.79 7.91 -3.90
C TRP A 68 5.07 8.51 -5.12
N GLY A 69 3.92 7.95 -5.47
CA GLY A 69 3.15 8.37 -6.63
C GLY A 69 3.82 8.02 -7.96
N ILE A 70 3.20 8.41 -9.06
CA ILE A 70 3.66 8.11 -10.42
C ILE A 70 4.52 9.27 -10.96
N LYS A 71 5.56 8.97 -11.74
CA LYS A 71 6.41 9.97 -12.37
C LYS A 71 5.65 10.80 -13.42
N ASN A 72 6.04 12.07 -13.55
CA ASN A 72 5.41 13.01 -14.48
C ASN A 72 3.89 13.13 -14.25
N GLU A 73 3.51 13.21 -12.98
CA GLU A 73 2.12 13.36 -12.57
C GLU A 73 1.59 14.75 -12.82
N THR A 74 0.27 14.84 -13.08
CA THR A 74 -0.48 16.10 -13.14
C THR A 74 -1.53 16.14 -12.03
N TRP A 75 -2.09 17.33 -11.76
CA TRP A 75 -2.95 17.59 -10.60
C TRP A 75 -4.23 18.33 -11.01
N GLU A 76 -4.69 18.13 -12.23
CA GLU A 76 -5.82 18.88 -12.78
C GLU A 76 -7.13 18.52 -12.06
N ASN A 77 -7.33 17.22 -11.76
CA ASN A 77 -8.50 16.79 -10.99
C ASN A 77 -8.52 17.44 -9.60
N LEU A 78 -7.41 17.50 -8.88
CA LEU A 78 -7.34 18.16 -7.57
C LEU A 78 -7.62 19.65 -7.65
N LYS A 79 -7.16 20.34 -8.71
CA LYS A 79 -7.47 21.77 -8.92
C LYS A 79 -8.96 22.00 -9.11
N VAL A 80 -9.62 21.12 -9.87
CA VAL A 80 -11.08 21.23 -10.10
C VAL A 80 -11.86 20.88 -8.84
N LEU A 81 -11.49 19.81 -8.14
CA LEU A 81 -12.12 19.42 -6.87
C LEU A 81 -12.04 20.54 -5.82
N LYS A 82 -10.89 21.23 -5.74
CA LYS A 82 -10.74 22.38 -4.87
C LYS A 82 -11.70 23.52 -5.22
N LYS A 83 -11.96 23.77 -6.52
CA LYS A 83 -12.96 24.75 -6.97
C LYS A 83 -14.38 24.36 -6.55
N TYR A 84 -14.66 23.06 -6.41
CA TYR A 84 -15.94 22.55 -5.91
C TYR A 84 -16.02 22.52 -4.37
N GLY A 85 -15.04 23.09 -3.66
CA GLY A 85 -15.03 23.19 -2.20
C GLY A 85 -14.54 21.93 -1.49
N ILE A 86 -13.97 20.97 -2.19
CA ILE A 86 -13.43 19.75 -1.59
C ILE A 86 -12.08 20.05 -0.91
N ASP A 87 -11.89 19.52 0.31
CA ASP A 87 -10.59 19.57 1.02
C ASP A 87 -9.60 18.61 0.34
N THR A 88 -8.64 19.16 -0.40
CA THR A 88 -7.65 18.41 -1.19
C THR A 88 -6.32 18.23 -0.45
N TRP A 89 -6.38 17.88 0.84
CA TRP A 89 -5.19 17.70 1.69
C TRP A 89 -4.33 16.49 1.28
N PHE A 90 -4.95 15.46 0.74
CA PHE A 90 -4.24 14.29 0.23
C PHE A 90 -3.97 14.46 -1.26
N GLN A 91 -2.70 14.39 -1.64
CA GLN A 91 -2.29 14.59 -3.03
C GLN A 91 -2.54 13.32 -3.84
N LEU A 92 -3.55 13.36 -4.69
CA LEU A 92 -3.95 12.32 -5.65
C LEU A 92 -3.62 12.81 -7.05
N GLY A 93 -2.64 12.21 -7.69
CA GLY A 93 -2.28 12.54 -9.06
C GLY A 93 -3.29 12.02 -10.09
N ASP A 94 -3.34 12.62 -11.26
CA ASP A 94 -4.32 12.26 -12.28
C ASP A 94 -4.12 10.83 -12.81
N LYS A 95 -2.86 10.35 -12.88
CA LYS A 95 -2.53 8.96 -13.27
C LYS A 95 -2.78 8.00 -12.12
N ASP A 96 -2.38 8.38 -10.90
CA ASP A 96 -2.56 7.60 -9.68
C ASP A 96 -4.06 7.38 -9.40
N LEU A 97 -4.89 8.38 -9.70
CA LEU A 97 -6.35 8.31 -9.59
C LEU A 97 -6.94 7.10 -10.34
N ALA A 98 -6.39 6.73 -11.50
CA ALA A 98 -6.85 5.57 -12.25
C ALA A 98 -6.67 4.25 -11.47
N THR A 99 -5.58 4.09 -10.74
CA THR A 99 -5.34 2.93 -9.86
C THR A 99 -6.39 2.86 -8.75
N HIS A 100 -6.68 3.97 -8.09
CA HIS A 100 -7.66 4.02 -7.01
C HIS A 100 -9.09 3.77 -7.49
N ILE A 101 -9.47 4.32 -8.63
CA ILE A 101 -10.78 4.06 -9.27
C ILE A 101 -10.89 2.56 -9.56
N ARG A 102 -9.90 1.97 -10.22
CA ARG A 102 -9.93 0.56 -10.59
C ARG A 102 -9.94 -0.35 -9.37
N ARG A 103 -9.13 -0.07 -8.35
CA ARG A 103 -9.15 -0.79 -7.08
C ARG A 103 -10.52 -0.74 -6.43
N THR A 104 -11.08 0.45 -6.29
CA THR A 104 -12.39 0.66 -5.66
C THR A 104 -13.48 -0.10 -6.40
N GLN A 105 -13.51 -0.04 -7.73
CA GLN A 105 -14.43 -0.78 -8.55
C GLN A 105 -14.33 -2.30 -8.28
N LEU A 106 -13.14 -2.87 -8.37
CA LEU A 106 -12.92 -4.31 -8.19
C LEU A 106 -13.29 -4.79 -6.78
N LEU A 107 -13.00 -4.00 -5.75
CA LEU A 107 -13.42 -4.28 -4.38
C LEU A 107 -14.95 -4.22 -4.24
N SER A 108 -15.62 -3.27 -4.88
CA SER A 108 -17.09 -3.18 -4.88
C SER A 108 -17.77 -4.35 -5.63
N GLU A 109 -17.07 -4.95 -6.59
CA GLU A 109 -17.47 -6.19 -7.27
C GLU A 109 -17.28 -7.44 -6.40
N GLY A 110 -16.80 -7.29 -5.15
CA GLY A 110 -16.61 -8.38 -4.20
C GLY A 110 -15.26 -9.11 -4.31
N LYS A 111 -14.30 -8.61 -5.11
CA LYS A 111 -12.94 -9.19 -5.15
C LYS A 111 -12.18 -8.90 -3.86
N LYS A 112 -11.33 -9.82 -3.45
CA LYS A 112 -10.43 -9.65 -2.31
C LYS A 112 -9.28 -8.70 -2.67
N LEU A 113 -8.70 -8.02 -1.67
CA LEU A 113 -7.60 -7.08 -1.89
C LEU A 113 -6.37 -7.75 -2.53
N SER A 114 -6.08 -9.01 -2.17
CA SER A 114 -5.00 -9.77 -2.80
C SER A 114 -5.23 -10.04 -4.29
N GLU A 115 -6.48 -10.31 -4.70
CA GLU A 115 -6.85 -10.50 -6.10
C GLU A 115 -6.74 -9.19 -6.88
N VAL A 116 -7.21 -8.09 -6.29
CA VAL A 116 -7.11 -6.75 -6.87
C VAL A 116 -5.65 -6.34 -7.04
N THR A 117 -4.83 -6.55 -6.01
CA THR A 117 -3.39 -6.26 -6.05
C THR A 117 -2.71 -7.05 -7.18
N LYS A 118 -3.01 -8.34 -7.29
CA LYS A 118 -2.48 -9.18 -8.37
C LYS A 118 -2.86 -8.66 -9.76
N LEU A 119 -4.12 -8.26 -9.97
CA LEU A 119 -4.59 -7.71 -11.25
C LEU A 119 -3.86 -6.41 -11.61
N LEU A 120 -3.72 -5.50 -10.65
CA LEU A 120 -3.00 -4.23 -10.86
C LEU A 120 -1.51 -4.47 -11.16
N CYS A 121 -0.85 -5.35 -10.40
CA CYS A 121 0.54 -5.75 -10.65
C CYS A 121 0.73 -6.32 -12.06
N THR A 122 -0.16 -7.22 -12.48
CA THR A 122 -0.13 -7.80 -13.83
C THR A 122 -0.26 -6.73 -14.90
N SER A 123 -1.18 -5.77 -14.72
CA SER A 123 -1.39 -4.66 -15.67
C SER A 123 -0.17 -3.73 -15.77
N LEU A 124 0.64 -3.66 -14.72
CA LEU A 124 1.88 -2.87 -14.67
C LEU A 124 3.14 -3.70 -14.96
N SER A 125 2.99 -4.95 -15.44
CA SER A 125 4.09 -5.87 -15.74
C SER A 125 5.00 -6.16 -14.53
N VAL A 126 4.47 -6.12 -13.31
CA VAL A 126 5.18 -6.53 -12.11
C VAL A 126 5.06 -8.04 -11.95
N ASN A 127 6.19 -8.73 -12.11
CA ASN A 127 6.25 -10.20 -12.09
C ASN A 127 6.42 -10.79 -10.69
N HIS A 128 6.95 -10.03 -9.74
CA HIS A 128 7.07 -10.48 -8.36
C HIS A 128 5.72 -10.52 -7.66
N LEU A 129 5.53 -11.51 -6.79
CA LEU A 129 4.31 -11.65 -6.01
C LEU A 129 4.26 -10.61 -4.90
N ILE A 130 3.30 -9.69 -5.00
CA ILE A 130 2.96 -8.72 -3.95
C ILE A 130 1.67 -9.19 -3.28
N ILE A 131 1.71 -9.32 -1.96
CA ILE A 131 0.58 -9.77 -1.13
C ILE A 131 0.26 -8.66 -0.13
N PRO A 132 -0.99 -8.17 -0.02
CA PRO A 132 -1.40 -7.32 1.09
C PRO A 132 -1.32 -8.08 2.41
N MET A 133 -1.00 -7.41 3.50
CA MET A 133 -0.86 -8.05 4.82
C MET A 133 -2.18 -8.63 5.35
N SER A 134 -3.32 -8.06 4.96
CA SER A 134 -4.65 -8.51 5.36
C SER A 134 -5.64 -8.37 4.21
N GLU A 135 -6.63 -9.28 4.14
CA GLU A 135 -7.81 -9.12 3.28
C GLU A 135 -8.86 -8.22 3.93
N SER A 136 -8.86 -8.17 5.26
CA SER A 136 -9.80 -7.37 6.03
C SER A 136 -9.24 -5.98 6.28
N PRO A 137 -10.08 -4.94 6.35
CA PRO A 137 -9.64 -3.61 6.70
C PRO A 137 -9.00 -3.58 8.09
N VAL A 138 -7.77 -3.09 8.17
CA VAL A 138 -7.06 -2.77 9.40
C VAL A 138 -6.60 -1.33 9.30
N SER A 139 -6.94 -0.51 10.30
CA SER A 139 -6.64 0.92 10.27
C SER A 139 -5.76 1.32 11.44
N THR A 140 -4.64 1.96 11.14
CA THR A 140 -3.80 2.63 12.13
C THR A 140 -4.47 3.92 12.58
N VAL A 141 -4.82 3.99 13.85
CA VAL A 141 -5.43 5.17 14.47
C VAL A 141 -4.49 5.77 15.49
N VAL A 142 -4.19 7.05 15.33
CA VAL A 142 -3.34 7.83 16.23
C VAL A 142 -4.21 8.66 17.15
N THR A 143 -4.21 8.33 18.46
CA THR A 143 -4.84 9.15 19.48
C THR A 143 -3.89 10.26 19.89
N THR A 144 -4.31 11.51 19.76
CA THR A 144 -3.51 12.69 20.03
C THR A 144 -4.16 13.59 21.08
N ASP A 145 -3.51 14.69 21.41
CA ASP A 145 -4.09 15.77 22.22
C ASP A 145 -5.26 16.49 21.52
N LYS A 146 -5.37 16.35 20.19
CA LYS A 146 -6.47 16.90 19.38
C LYS A 146 -7.55 15.88 19.00
N GLY A 147 -7.52 14.67 19.59
CA GLY A 147 -8.46 13.60 19.31
C GLY A 147 -7.84 12.45 18.54
N LYS A 148 -8.71 11.57 18.02
CA LYS A 148 -8.33 10.41 17.22
C LYS A 148 -8.24 10.82 15.75
N LEU A 149 -7.14 10.47 15.11
CA LEU A 149 -6.86 10.75 13.70
C LEU A 149 -6.55 9.43 12.98
N ALA A 150 -6.97 9.28 11.73
CA ALA A 150 -6.43 8.25 10.85
C ALA A 150 -4.93 8.54 10.62
N PHE A 151 -4.14 7.49 10.36
CA PHE A 151 -2.69 7.66 10.22
C PHE A 151 -2.32 8.68 9.14
N GLN A 152 -2.96 8.61 7.98
CA GLN A 152 -2.67 9.54 6.88
C GLN A 152 -3.08 10.99 7.19
N GLU A 153 -4.14 11.20 7.95
CA GLU A 153 -4.48 12.54 8.44
C GLU A 153 -3.38 13.06 9.39
N TYR A 154 -2.96 12.23 10.36
CA TYR A 154 -1.89 12.60 11.29
C TYR A 154 -0.58 12.89 10.56
N PHE A 155 -0.20 11.99 9.64
CA PHE A 155 1.09 12.07 8.96
C PHE A 155 1.12 13.15 7.88
N VAL A 156 0.16 13.14 6.95
CA VAL A 156 0.15 14.04 5.78
C VAL A 156 -0.53 15.37 6.08
N LYS A 157 -1.78 15.35 6.57
CA LYS A 157 -2.55 16.56 6.80
C LYS A 157 -1.99 17.40 7.95
N PHE A 158 -1.70 16.75 9.07
CA PHE A 158 -1.22 17.42 10.28
C PHE A 158 0.31 17.40 10.43
N GLN A 159 1.05 16.77 9.50
CA GLN A 159 2.52 16.75 9.47
C GLN A 159 3.14 16.34 10.81
N CYS A 160 2.56 15.34 11.48
CA CYS A 160 2.98 14.81 12.79
C CYS A 160 3.00 15.85 13.93
N LYS A 161 2.36 17.02 13.78
CA LYS A 161 2.38 18.10 14.79
C LYS A 161 1.61 17.77 16.08
N PRO A 162 0.42 17.10 16.04
CA PRO A 162 -0.29 16.77 17.26
C PRO A 162 0.49 15.78 18.14
N LYS A 163 0.45 15.99 19.46
CA LYS A 163 1.16 15.13 20.42
C LYS A 163 0.49 13.75 20.50
N VAL A 164 1.22 12.71 20.16
CA VAL A 164 0.75 11.32 20.21
C VAL A 164 0.60 10.86 21.66
N LYS A 165 -0.53 10.25 21.97
CA LYS A 165 -0.83 9.59 23.26
C LYS A 165 -0.86 8.07 23.13
N LYS A 166 -1.40 7.57 21.98
CA LYS A 166 -1.56 6.12 21.75
C LYS A 166 -1.66 5.86 20.24
N ILE A 167 -1.12 4.71 19.82
CA ILE A 167 -1.37 4.13 18.50
C ILE A 167 -2.20 2.87 18.68
N SER A 168 -3.18 2.65 17.81
CA SER A 168 -4.07 1.48 17.85
C SER A 168 -4.32 0.98 16.43
N TYR A 169 -4.43 -0.33 16.29
CA TYR A 169 -4.74 -0.99 15.03
C TYR A 169 -6.17 -1.52 15.07
N ILE A 170 -7.10 -0.75 14.55
CA ILE A 170 -8.53 -1.06 14.57
C ILE A 170 -8.82 -2.13 13.50
N GLY A 171 -9.50 -3.20 13.90
CA GLY A 171 -9.81 -4.34 13.01
C GLY A 171 -8.77 -5.46 13.04
N SER A 172 -7.60 -5.27 13.66
CA SER A 172 -6.53 -6.27 13.69
C SER A 172 -6.94 -7.63 14.29
N ASN A 173 -7.87 -7.64 15.24
CA ASN A 173 -8.40 -8.86 15.87
C ASN A 173 -9.32 -9.67 14.93
N LYS A 174 -9.74 -9.12 13.81
CA LYS A 174 -10.57 -9.76 12.78
C LYS A 174 -9.83 -9.85 11.44
N ALA A 175 -8.54 -9.51 11.43
CA ALA A 175 -7.74 -9.52 10.22
C ALA A 175 -7.62 -10.95 9.67
N GLU A 176 -7.83 -11.08 8.36
CA GLU A 176 -7.70 -12.35 7.66
C GLU A 176 -6.42 -12.36 6.82
N ILE A 177 -5.62 -13.38 7.01
CA ILE A 177 -4.41 -13.61 6.20
C ILE A 177 -4.85 -14.03 4.78
N PRO A 178 -4.32 -13.40 3.73
CA PRO A 178 -4.60 -13.82 2.37
C PRO A 178 -4.30 -15.31 2.15
N LYS A 179 -5.23 -16.02 1.50
CA LYS A 179 -5.11 -17.48 1.29
C LYS A 179 -3.80 -17.87 0.62
N VAL A 180 -3.32 -17.04 -0.32
CA VAL A 180 -2.04 -17.28 -1.01
C VAL A 180 -0.87 -17.28 -0.04
N LEU A 181 -0.82 -16.34 0.92
CA LEU A 181 0.22 -16.29 1.94
C LEU A 181 0.11 -17.49 2.89
N LYS A 182 -1.10 -17.81 3.35
CA LYS A 182 -1.34 -18.96 4.21
C LYS A 182 -0.82 -20.24 3.58
N ASN A 183 -1.16 -20.51 2.32
CA ASN A 183 -0.68 -21.68 1.60
C ASN A 183 0.85 -21.74 1.54
N LEU A 184 1.52 -20.62 1.24
CA LEU A 184 2.98 -20.55 1.18
C LEU A 184 3.65 -20.83 2.54
N ILE A 185 3.02 -20.42 3.65
CA ILE A 185 3.48 -20.69 5.02
C ILE A 185 3.28 -22.19 5.34
N ASP A 186 2.08 -22.71 5.12
CA ASP A 186 1.71 -24.09 5.45
C ASP A 186 2.56 -25.11 4.66
N GLU A 187 2.95 -24.78 3.44
CA GLU A 187 3.85 -25.58 2.59
C GLU A 187 5.34 -25.49 2.98
N GLY A 188 5.68 -24.65 3.96
CA GLY A 188 7.08 -24.45 4.39
C GLY A 188 7.98 -23.84 3.30
N ASN A 189 7.41 -23.01 2.43
CA ASN A 189 8.07 -22.49 1.23
C ASN A 189 9.04 -21.32 1.49
N PHE A 190 9.25 -20.92 2.74
CA PHE A 190 10.15 -19.81 3.08
C PHE A 190 11.46 -20.30 3.68
N SER A 191 12.59 -19.75 3.23
CA SER A 191 13.94 -19.97 3.79
C SER A 191 14.38 -18.82 4.72
N GLY A 192 13.72 -17.69 4.64
CA GLY A 192 14.02 -16.53 5.48
C GLY A 192 12.99 -15.42 5.34
N VAL A 193 13.04 -14.49 6.30
CA VAL A 193 12.20 -13.29 6.32
C VAL A 193 13.10 -12.08 6.42
N ILE A 194 12.83 -11.07 5.58
CA ILE A 194 13.47 -9.75 5.63
C ILE A 194 12.44 -8.73 6.09
N ILE A 195 12.72 -8.01 7.17
CA ILE A 195 11.92 -6.85 7.58
C ILE A 195 12.56 -5.64 6.94
N CYS A 196 11.86 -5.05 5.98
CA CYS A 196 12.34 -3.89 5.25
C CYS A 196 12.21 -2.61 6.11
N PRO A 197 13.06 -1.59 5.88
CA PRO A 197 12.88 -0.29 6.53
C PRO A 197 11.54 0.34 6.07
N SER A 198 11.00 1.18 6.93
CA SER A 198 9.76 1.91 6.64
C SER A 198 10.04 3.38 6.35
#